data_39de43156148d338af1b9ea1fecdd76b
#
_entry.id   39de43156148d338af1b9ea1fecdd76b
#
_cell.length_a   1.000
_cell.length_b   1.000
_cell.length_c   1.000
_cell.angle_alpha   90.00
_cell.angle_beta   90.00
_cell.angle_gamma   90.00
#
_symmetry.space_group_name_H-M   'P 1'
#
loop_
_entity.id
_entity.type
_entity.pdbx_description
1 polymer ?
#
loop_
_entity_poly.entity_id
_entity_poly.type
_entity_poly.pdbx_seq_one_letter_code
_entity_poly.pdbx_strand_id
1 'polypeptide(L)'
;MKNNYKNFASKSGELFLLAFAGEDSKPAVEMIQEYGLSGLYLSNDNIPNLNSASSLSQVLQAAAISRGDSLPLLLGVDQEGTWSVMAEDSHPGPGNLALGSAGDLALT
;
A
#
# COMPACT_ATOMS: atom_id res chain seq x y z
N MET A 1 19.40 -22.00 -17.98
CA MET A 1 19.50 -20.55 -18.16
C MET A 1 18.20 -19.76 -17.90
N LYS A 2 17.02 -20.28 -18.20
CA LYS A 2 15.73 -19.57 -17.95
C LYS A 2 15.38 -19.30 -16.47
N ASN A 3 15.90 -20.06 -15.53
CA ASN A 3 15.60 -19.88 -14.09
C ASN A 3 16.32 -18.68 -13.44
N ASN A 4 17.46 -18.25 -13.97
CA ASN A 4 18.21 -17.14 -13.37
C ASN A 4 17.57 -15.78 -13.60
N TYR A 5 16.89 -15.58 -14.73
CA TYR A 5 16.21 -14.30 -15.03
C TYR A 5 14.96 -14.10 -14.17
N LYS A 6 14.19 -15.15 -13.90
CA LYS A 6 13.02 -15.07 -13.01
C LYS A 6 13.44 -14.74 -11.57
N ASN A 7 14.51 -15.35 -11.07
CA ASN A 7 15.06 -15.03 -9.74
C ASN A 7 15.60 -13.60 -9.65
N PHE A 8 16.19 -13.08 -10.72
CA PHE A 8 16.70 -11.71 -10.72
C PHE A 8 15.54 -10.70 -10.78
N ALA A 9 14.55 -10.92 -11.62
CA ALA A 9 13.37 -10.04 -11.74
C ALA A 9 12.58 -10.00 -10.41
N SER A 10 12.38 -11.15 -9.77
CA SER A 10 11.72 -11.23 -8.47
C SER A 10 12.49 -10.47 -7.38
N LYS A 11 13.81 -10.65 -7.29
CA LYS A 11 14.64 -9.92 -6.33
C LYS A 11 14.71 -8.41 -6.59
N SER A 12 14.65 -8.01 -7.85
CA SER A 12 14.61 -6.59 -8.20
C SER A 12 13.28 -5.95 -7.79
N GLY A 13 12.18 -6.68 -7.91
CA GLY A 13 10.85 -6.23 -7.46
C GLY A 13 10.79 -5.91 -5.97
N GLU A 14 11.58 -6.59 -5.16
CA GLU A 14 11.68 -6.33 -3.71
C GLU A 14 12.15 -4.91 -3.36
N LEU A 15 12.75 -4.20 -4.31
CA LEU A 15 13.22 -2.82 -4.13
C LEU A 15 12.18 -1.75 -4.49
N PHE A 16 11.01 -2.16 -5.00
CA PHE A 16 10.00 -1.25 -5.49
C PHE A 16 8.72 -1.27 -4.66
N LEU A 17 8.23 -0.08 -4.42
CA LEU A 17 6.87 0.20 -3.98
C LEU A 17 6.19 0.95 -5.12
N LEU A 18 5.19 0.33 -5.75
CA LEU A 18 4.51 0.86 -6.93
C LEU A 18 3.05 1.18 -6.62
N ALA A 19 2.45 2.02 -7.46
CA ALA A 19 1.02 2.33 -7.43
C ALA A 19 0.30 1.64 -8.59
N PHE A 20 -1.01 1.54 -8.48
CA PHE A 20 -1.91 1.10 -9.55
C PHE A 20 -3.16 1.97 -9.56
N ALA A 21 -3.91 1.96 -10.64
CA ALA A 21 -5.10 2.78 -10.80
C ALA A 21 -6.38 1.98 -10.54
N GLY A 22 -7.37 2.64 -9.95
CA GLY A 22 -8.72 2.12 -9.77
C GLY A 22 -8.87 1.09 -8.65
N GLU A 23 -10.09 0.58 -8.49
CA GLU A 23 -10.46 -0.34 -7.41
C GLU A 23 -10.20 -1.82 -7.74
N ASP A 24 -9.95 -2.15 -9.02
CA ASP A 24 -9.66 -3.53 -9.43
C ASP A 24 -8.28 -3.96 -8.91
N SER A 25 -8.26 -4.91 -8.00
CA SER A 25 -7.03 -5.44 -7.41
C SER A 25 -6.23 -6.35 -8.35
N LYS A 26 -6.80 -6.79 -9.47
CA LYS A 26 -6.16 -7.76 -10.35
C LYS A 26 -4.80 -7.31 -10.88
N PRO A 27 -4.63 -6.08 -11.40
CA PRO A 27 -3.31 -5.63 -11.85
C PRO A 27 -2.27 -5.60 -10.71
N ALA A 28 -2.70 -5.22 -9.51
CA ALA A 28 -1.82 -5.20 -8.34
C ALA A 28 -1.40 -6.62 -7.92
N VAL A 29 -2.32 -7.57 -7.92
CA VAL A 29 -2.04 -8.98 -7.65
C VAL A 29 -1.05 -9.55 -8.67
N GLU A 30 -1.25 -9.26 -9.96
CA GLU A 30 -0.32 -9.66 -11.03
C GLU A 30 1.08 -9.07 -10.80
N MET A 31 1.18 -7.79 -10.47
CA MET A 31 2.47 -7.15 -10.15
C MET A 31 3.17 -7.81 -8.96
N ILE A 32 2.45 -8.12 -7.89
CA ILE A 32 3.01 -8.82 -6.73
C ILE A 32 3.54 -10.20 -7.14
N GLN A 33 2.74 -10.97 -7.87
CA GLN A 33 3.07 -12.36 -8.20
C GLN A 33 4.16 -12.49 -9.25
N GLU A 34 4.15 -11.64 -10.28
CA GLU A 34 5.08 -11.74 -11.40
C GLU A 34 6.42 -11.04 -11.14
N TYR A 35 6.37 -9.85 -10.55
CA TYR A 35 7.57 -9.02 -10.36
C TYR A 35 8.15 -9.07 -8.96
N GLY A 36 7.46 -9.68 -8.01
CA GLY A 36 7.97 -9.82 -6.66
C GLY A 36 8.04 -8.50 -5.89
N LEU A 37 7.05 -7.62 -6.05
CA LEU A 37 7.03 -6.34 -5.34
C LEU A 37 7.03 -6.52 -3.83
N SER A 38 7.76 -5.68 -3.12
CA SER A 38 7.76 -5.63 -1.66
C SER A 38 6.65 -4.74 -1.11
N GLY A 39 6.07 -3.87 -1.92
CA GLY A 39 5.03 -2.96 -1.46
C GLY A 39 4.21 -2.31 -2.57
N LEU A 40 3.09 -1.73 -2.14
CA LEU A 40 2.19 -0.95 -2.97
C LEU A 40 1.81 0.34 -2.25
N TYR A 41 1.71 1.42 -3.03
CA TYR A 41 1.09 2.67 -2.60
C TYR A 41 -0.38 2.66 -3.00
N LEU A 42 -1.25 2.96 -2.05
CA LEU A 42 -2.69 3.04 -2.23
C LEU A 42 -3.14 4.50 -2.21
N SER A 43 -3.98 4.86 -3.17
CA SER A 43 -4.60 6.17 -3.28
C SER A 43 -6.10 6.11 -3.06
N ASN A 44 -6.76 7.25 -3.06
CA ASN A 44 -8.23 7.34 -2.98
C ASN A 44 -8.94 6.56 -4.10
N ASP A 45 -8.30 6.46 -5.28
CA ASP A 45 -8.82 5.68 -6.40
C ASP A 45 -8.95 4.18 -6.08
N ASN A 46 -8.10 3.69 -5.16
CA ASN A 46 -8.08 2.29 -4.78
C ASN A 46 -9.02 2.00 -3.59
N ILE A 47 -9.20 2.97 -2.71
CA ILE A 47 -9.85 2.80 -1.40
C ILE A 47 -10.86 3.91 -1.11
N PRO A 48 -12.02 3.89 -1.75
CA PRO A 48 -13.04 4.92 -1.54
C PRO A 48 -13.59 4.95 -0.11
N ASN A 49 -13.48 3.87 0.65
CA ASN A 49 -13.92 3.78 2.04
C ASN A 49 -13.10 2.76 2.84
N LEU A 50 -13.26 2.77 4.17
CA LEU A 50 -12.51 1.90 5.10
C LEU A 50 -12.76 0.40 4.87
N ASN A 51 -13.97 0.01 4.46
CA ASN A 51 -14.26 -1.38 4.14
C ASN A 51 -13.52 -1.84 2.89
N SER A 52 -13.48 -0.99 1.86
CA SER A 52 -12.67 -1.24 0.66
C SER A 52 -11.19 -1.34 0.99
N ALA A 53 -10.67 -0.46 1.85
CA ALA A 53 -9.29 -0.51 2.32
C ALA A 53 -8.95 -1.85 2.98
N SER A 54 -9.81 -2.30 3.90
CA SER A 54 -9.64 -3.58 4.58
C SER A 54 -9.66 -4.76 3.61
N SER A 55 -10.64 -4.80 2.72
CA SER A 55 -10.80 -5.88 1.74
C SER A 55 -9.62 -5.93 0.77
N LEU A 56 -9.22 -4.79 0.23
CA LEU A 56 -8.07 -4.69 -0.68
C LEU A 56 -6.78 -5.13 0.02
N SER A 57 -6.53 -4.64 1.23
CA SER A 57 -5.34 -5.04 2.00
C SER A 57 -5.25 -6.55 2.19
N GLN A 58 -6.38 -7.22 2.51
CA GLN A 58 -6.43 -8.67 2.66
C GLN A 58 -6.08 -9.39 1.34
N VAL A 59 -6.62 -8.93 0.22
CA VAL A 59 -6.34 -9.51 -1.10
C VAL A 59 -4.86 -9.38 -1.46
N LEU A 60 -4.27 -8.20 -1.25
CA LEU A 60 -2.87 -7.94 -1.57
C LEU A 60 -1.92 -8.74 -0.67
N GLN A 61 -2.20 -8.82 0.63
CA GLN A 61 -1.42 -9.65 1.55
C GLN A 61 -1.52 -11.13 1.22
N ALA A 62 -2.71 -11.62 0.85
CA ALA A 62 -2.90 -13.00 0.41
C ALA A 62 -2.09 -13.32 -0.86
N ALA A 63 -1.98 -12.36 -1.79
CA ALA A 63 -1.15 -12.53 -2.98
C ALA A 63 0.35 -12.67 -2.65
N ALA A 64 0.87 -11.88 -1.71
CA ALA A 64 2.24 -11.98 -1.24
C ALA A 64 2.50 -13.32 -0.52
N ILE A 65 1.60 -13.74 0.36
CA ILE A 65 1.68 -15.03 1.06
C ILE A 65 1.66 -16.19 0.05
N SER A 66 0.79 -16.14 -0.96
CA SER A 66 0.70 -17.19 -1.98
C SER A 66 1.96 -17.30 -2.84
N ARG A 67 2.70 -16.22 -3.00
CA ARG A 67 4.02 -16.22 -3.65
C ARG A 67 5.10 -16.91 -2.80
N GLY A 68 4.89 -17.03 -1.49
CA GLY A 68 5.82 -17.63 -0.54
C GLY A 68 6.67 -16.62 0.21
N ASP A 69 6.23 -15.37 0.29
CA ASP A 69 6.95 -14.33 1.02
C ASP A 69 6.96 -14.61 2.53
N SER A 70 8.09 -14.37 3.13
CA SER A 70 8.28 -14.50 4.58
C SER A 70 7.88 -13.24 5.35
N LEU A 71 7.78 -12.11 4.66
CA LEU A 71 7.40 -10.82 5.22
C LEU A 71 6.09 -10.34 4.61
N PRO A 72 5.27 -9.61 5.37
CA PRO A 72 4.07 -8.99 4.81
C PRO A 72 4.44 -7.92 3.79
N LEU A 73 3.56 -7.71 2.83
CA LEU A 73 3.66 -6.64 1.85
C LEU A 73 3.58 -5.27 2.56
N LEU A 74 4.43 -4.34 2.18
CA LEU A 74 4.32 -2.95 2.63
C LEU A 74 3.16 -2.27 1.91
N LEU A 75 2.26 -1.67 2.66
CA LEU A 75 1.19 -0.83 2.12
C LEU A 75 1.40 0.60 2.58
N GLY A 76 1.65 1.48 1.62
CA GLY A 76 1.85 2.91 1.85
C GLY A 76 0.62 3.71 1.45
N VAL A 77 0.33 4.76 2.20
CA VAL A 77 -0.74 5.71 1.92
C VAL A 77 -0.30 7.11 2.32
N ASP A 78 -0.88 8.12 1.70
CA ASP A 78 -0.80 9.48 2.20
C ASP A 78 -2.01 9.76 3.07
N GLN A 79 -1.77 10.15 4.31
CA GLN A 79 -2.79 10.55 5.28
C GLN A 79 -2.29 11.79 6.01
N GLU A 80 -2.55 12.96 5.44
CA GLU A 80 -2.05 14.24 5.95
C GLU A 80 -3.10 15.04 6.73
N GLY A 81 -4.24 14.46 6.99
CA GLY A 81 -5.36 15.13 7.65
C GLY A 81 -6.25 15.84 6.65
N THR A 82 -6.19 17.18 6.58
CA THR A 82 -7.12 17.97 5.77
C THR A 82 -6.91 17.88 4.26
N TRP A 83 -5.76 17.43 3.80
CA TRP A 83 -5.43 17.38 2.37
C TRP A 83 -5.52 16.01 1.75
N SER A 84 -4.83 15.07 2.29
CA SER A 84 -4.80 13.72 1.78
C SER A 84 -5.47 12.81 2.78
N VAL A 85 -6.72 12.50 2.55
CA VAL A 85 -7.51 11.58 3.36
C VAL A 85 -7.68 10.31 2.55
N MET A 86 -7.14 9.22 3.04
CA MET A 86 -7.06 7.94 2.34
C MET A 86 -8.45 7.43 1.92
N ALA A 87 -9.41 7.44 2.84
CA ALA A 87 -10.79 7.00 2.59
C ALA A 87 -11.77 8.08 3.05
N GLU A 88 -12.85 8.28 2.29
CA GLU A 88 -13.82 9.34 2.56
C GLU A 88 -14.47 9.25 3.95
N ASP A 89 -14.64 8.04 4.47
CA ASP A 89 -15.19 7.76 5.79
C ASP A 89 -14.13 7.62 6.89
N SER A 90 -12.85 7.87 6.57
CA SER A 90 -11.79 7.91 7.58
C SER A 90 -11.85 9.21 8.38
N HIS A 91 -11.39 9.16 9.63
CA HIS A 91 -11.34 10.35 10.46
C HIS A 91 -10.16 11.24 10.04
N PRO A 92 -10.39 12.43 9.46
CA PRO A 92 -9.30 13.35 9.17
C PRO A 92 -8.75 13.90 10.48
N GLY A 93 -7.45 13.77 10.69
CA GLY A 93 -6.79 14.46 11.78
C GLY A 93 -6.74 15.99 11.53
N PRO A 94 -6.25 16.78 12.48
CA PRO A 94 -6.15 18.24 12.35
C PRO A 94 -5.05 18.68 11.36
N GLY A 95 -4.27 17.75 10.85
CA GLY A 95 -3.11 17.98 9.99
C GLY A 95 -1.82 18.30 10.75
N ASN A 96 -0.70 17.99 10.10
CA ASN A 96 0.63 18.05 10.73
C ASN A 96 1.01 19.46 11.23
N LEU A 97 0.58 20.51 10.51
CA LEU A 97 0.86 21.89 10.92
C LEU A 97 0.16 22.24 12.24
N ALA A 98 -1.09 21.82 12.40
CA ALA A 98 -1.85 22.07 13.62
C ALA A 98 -1.28 21.30 14.80
N LEU A 99 -0.90 20.02 14.60
CA LEU A 99 -0.24 19.20 15.61
C LEU A 99 1.11 19.78 16.04
N GLY A 100 1.94 20.19 15.07
CA GLY A 100 3.21 20.86 15.34
C GLY A 100 3.05 22.18 16.08
N SER A 101 2.01 22.95 15.78
CA SER A 101 1.72 24.24 16.44
C SER A 101 1.20 24.05 17.86
N ALA A 102 0.55 22.94 18.18
CA ALA A 102 0.11 22.64 19.53
C ALA A 102 1.30 22.40 20.48
N GLY A 103 2.43 21.91 19.97
CA GLY A 103 3.65 21.71 20.72
C GLY A 103 3.54 20.65 21.85
N ASP A 104 2.52 19.82 21.79
CA ASP A 104 2.26 18.76 22.77
C ASP A 104 2.43 17.38 22.11
N LEU A 105 3.49 16.70 22.50
CA LEU A 105 3.81 15.35 21.98
C LEU A 105 2.77 14.28 22.34
N ALA A 106 1.91 14.54 23.32
CA ALA A 106 0.84 13.61 23.67
C ALA A 106 -0.34 13.66 22.69
N LEU A 107 -0.40 14.69 21.84
CA LEU A 107 -1.43 14.87 20.82
C LEU A 107 -0.96 14.39 19.42
N THR A 108 0.27 14.03 19.27
CA THR A 108 0.88 13.52 18.04
C THR A 108 1.17 12.02 18.17
#